data_5896f5ea8f83a362f98b340378aeade6
#
_entry.id   5896f5ea8f83a362f98b340378aeade6
#
_cell.length_a   1.000
_cell.length_b   1.000
_cell.length_c   1.000
_cell.angle_alpha   90.00
_cell.angle_beta   90.00
_cell.angle_gamma   90.00
#
_symmetry.space_group_name_H-M   'P 1'
#
loop_
_entity.id
_entity.type
_entity.pdbx_description
1 polymer ?
#
loop_
_entity_poly.entity_id
_entity_poly.type
_entity_poly.pdbx_seq_one_letter_code
_entity_poly.pdbx_strand_id
1 'polypeptide(L)'
;QIPLLQREDISLEPQKITFTEEKQEDVPFIHLPLQAKGIDYVEICFETNHLPKDLVPYSGLLAEVLSKLDTQKTDFAALPKKIDQIFGGLSFSNDIYSKNQQEYRAFVGINFKVLSEDLPEAFNFIKEVIFSSNFAAAQSLKKIVQSARLKGESFFQNQAHLAAIYRSRGAVSAGAAVKEQDRKS
;
A
#
# COMPACT_ATOMS: atom_id res chain seq x y z
N GLN A 1 -12.50 -27.84 -28.36
CA GLN A 1 -11.48 -26.87 -28.77
C GLN A 1 -11.79 -25.55 -28.07
N ILE A 2 -10.77 -24.97 -27.41
CA ILE A 2 -10.87 -23.63 -26.83
C ILE A 2 -10.80 -22.64 -28.01
N PRO A 3 -11.79 -21.74 -28.19
CA PRO A 3 -11.74 -20.77 -29.28
C PRO A 3 -10.53 -19.85 -29.07
N LEU A 4 -9.75 -19.63 -30.13
CA LEU A 4 -8.66 -18.71 -30.15
C LEU A 4 -9.22 -17.29 -30.37
N LEU A 5 -8.71 -16.34 -29.61
CA LEU A 5 -9.01 -14.91 -29.81
C LEU A 5 -8.60 -14.47 -31.21
N GLN A 6 -9.51 -13.85 -31.92
CA GLN A 6 -9.29 -13.21 -33.21
C GLN A 6 -9.06 -11.70 -33.00
N ARG A 7 -8.46 -11.06 -33.99
CA ARG A 7 -8.17 -9.59 -33.91
C ARG A 7 -9.45 -8.76 -33.74
N GLU A 8 -10.56 -9.26 -34.29
CA GLU A 8 -11.89 -8.64 -34.25
C GLU A 8 -12.55 -8.73 -32.86
N ASP A 9 -12.06 -9.67 -32.02
CA ASP A 9 -12.54 -9.79 -30.63
C ASP A 9 -11.94 -8.71 -29.72
N ILE A 10 -10.93 -7.97 -30.21
CA ILE A 10 -10.25 -6.93 -29.44
C ILE A 10 -10.98 -5.61 -29.69
N SER A 11 -11.59 -5.05 -28.63
CA SER A 11 -12.17 -3.72 -28.69
C SER A 11 -11.10 -2.67 -28.97
N LEU A 12 -11.30 -1.84 -30.00
CA LEU A 12 -10.45 -0.69 -30.31
C LEU A 12 -10.65 0.47 -29.35
N GLU A 13 -11.79 0.51 -28.66
CA GLU A 13 -12.04 1.54 -27.66
C GLU A 13 -11.67 1.03 -26.26
N PRO A 14 -10.91 1.80 -25.49
CA PRO A 14 -10.60 1.44 -24.11
C PRO A 14 -11.90 1.42 -23.29
N GLN A 15 -12.02 0.42 -22.43
CA GLN A 15 -13.15 0.32 -21.52
C GLN A 15 -13.16 1.56 -20.61
N LYS A 16 -14.22 2.35 -20.64
CA LYS A 16 -14.38 3.49 -19.73
C LYS A 16 -14.71 2.97 -18.32
N ILE A 17 -13.86 3.31 -17.38
CA ILE A 17 -14.11 3.06 -15.96
C ILE A 17 -15.08 4.14 -15.48
N THR A 18 -16.26 3.72 -15.04
CA THR A 18 -17.25 4.62 -14.43
C THR A 18 -17.01 4.66 -12.93
N PHE A 19 -16.93 5.84 -12.36
CA PHE A 19 -16.79 6.04 -10.92
C PHE A 19 -17.63 7.25 -10.49
N THR A 20 -18.00 7.29 -9.22
CA THR A 20 -18.56 8.48 -8.57
C THR A 20 -17.53 9.05 -7.60
N GLU A 21 -17.47 10.38 -7.54
CA GLU A 21 -16.63 11.10 -6.60
C GLU A 21 -17.52 11.90 -5.65
N GLU A 22 -17.36 11.66 -4.36
CA GLU A 22 -18.07 12.34 -3.30
C GLU A 22 -17.09 12.88 -2.28
N LYS A 23 -17.51 13.82 -1.46
CA LYS A 23 -16.70 14.37 -0.38
C LYS A 23 -17.46 14.22 0.93
N GLN A 24 -16.89 13.47 1.86
CA GLN A 24 -17.45 13.28 3.19
C GLN A 24 -16.51 13.91 4.21
N GLU A 25 -16.97 14.92 4.94
CA GLU A 25 -16.18 15.65 5.95
C GLU A 25 -14.78 16.06 5.44
N ASP A 26 -14.71 16.60 4.21
CA ASP A 26 -13.47 16.98 3.52
C ASP A 26 -12.58 15.83 3.04
N VAL A 27 -12.93 14.57 3.28
CA VAL A 27 -12.23 13.42 2.72
C VAL A 27 -12.83 13.08 1.35
N PRO A 28 -12.02 13.05 0.27
CA PRO A 28 -12.49 12.58 -1.03
C PRO A 28 -12.78 11.08 -0.96
N PHE A 29 -13.94 10.70 -1.47
CA PHE A 29 -14.39 9.32 -1.57
C PHE A 29 -14.66 8.99 -3.03
N ILE A 30 -13.99 7.98 -3.57
CA ILE A 30 -14.15 7.51 -4.94
C ILE A 30 -14.77 6.12 -4.88
N HIS A 31 -15.94 5.98 -5.50
CA HIS A 31 -16.63 4.70 -5.58
C HIS A 31 -16.65 4.19 -7.02
N LEU A 32 -16.13 2.99 -7.23
CA LEU A 32 -16.16 2.25 -8.49
C LEU A 32 -17.14 1.09 -8.34
N PRO A 33 -18.30 1.14 -8.99
CA PRO A 33 -19.28 0.05 -8.93
C PRO A 33 -18.76 -1.15 -9.73
N LEU A 34 -18.28 -2.18 -9.04
CA LEU A 34 -17.80 -3.43 -9.61
C LEU A 34 -18.79 -4.56 -9.28
N GLN A 35 -18.99 -5.49 -10.21
CA GLN A 35 -19.78 -6.70 -9.95
C GLN A 35 -18.93 -7.74 -9.21
N ALA A 36 -18.58 -7.45 -7.96
CA ALA A 36 -17.66 -8.25 -7.15
C ALA A 36 -18.36 -9.29 -6.25
N LYS A 37 -19.65 -9.56 -6.46
CA LYS A 37 -20.42 -10.62 -5.78
C LYS A 37 -20.28 -10.61 -4.25
N GLY A 38 -20.42 -9.46 -3.61
CA GLY A 38 -20.37 -9.31 -2.16
C GLY A 38 -18.95 -9.21 -1.58
N ILE A 39 -17.96 -8.87 -2.41
CA ILE A 39 -16.60 -8.55 -1.97
C ILE A 39 -16.33 -7.07 -2.22
N ASP A 40 -15.90 -6.36 -1.19
CA ASP A 40 -15.45 -4.98 -1.30
C ASP A 40 -13.92 -4.91 -1.37
N TYR A 41 -13.43 -4.10 -2.29
CA TYR A 41 -12.03 -3.74 -2.43
C TYR A 41 -11.88 -2.30 -1.96
N VAL A 42 -11.09 -2.09 -0.93
CA VAL A 42 -10.93 -0.78 -0.29
C VAL A 42 -9.48 -0.36 -0.34
N GLU A 43 -9.26 0.89 -0.72
CA GLU A 43 -7.97 1.57 -0.64
C GLU A 43 -8.13 2.84 0.20
N ILE A 44 -7.34 2.96 1.27
CA ILE A 44 -7.27 4.16 2.11
C ILE A 44 -5.90 4.79 1.88
N CYS A 45 -5.88 6.04 1.42
CA CYS A 45 -4.67 6.76 1.07
C CYS A 45 -4.42 7.94 2.03
N PHE A 46 -3.27 7.95 2.69
CA PHE A 46 -2.79 9.06 3.51
C PHE A 46 -1.71 9.82 2.74
N GLU A 47 -2.01 11.05 2.34
CA GLU A 47 -1.05 11.86 1.57
C GLU A 47 0.16 12.27 2.42
N THR A 48 1.35 12.04 1.89
CA THR A 48 2.63 12.26 2.58
C THR A 48 3.51 13.33 1.93
N ASN A 49 3.02 14.04 0.92
CA ASN A 49 3.76 15.10 0.23
C ASN A 49 4.23 16.23 1.14
N HIS A 50 3.51 16.48 2.24
CA HIS A 50 3.80 17.54 3.20
C HIS A 50 4.79 17.12 4.30
N LEU A 51 5.24 15.86 4.29
CA LEU A 51 6.23 15.41 5.26
C LEU A 51 7.57 16.13 5.06
N PRO A 52 8.24 16.52 6.16
CA PRO A 52 9.64 16.95 6.12
C PRO A 52 10.52 15.92 5.43
N LYS A 53 11.54 16.38 4.69
CA LYS A 53 12.40 15.51 3.87
C LYS A 53 13.10 14.41 4.68
N ASP A 54 13.44 14.69 5.91
CA ASP A 54 14.05 13.75 6.87
C ASP A 54 13.09 12.67 7.36
N LEU A 55 11.77 12.88 7.24
CA LEU A 55 10.75 11.90 7.60
C LEU A 55 10.26 11.05 6.41
N VAL A 56 10.53 11.45 5.18
CA VAL A 56 10.13 10.68 3.99
C VAL A 56 10.60 9.22 4.02
N PRO A 57 11.84 8.90 4.42
CA PRO A 57 12.31 7.52 4.50
C PRO A 57 11.53 6.65 5.49
N TYR A 58 10.91 7.27 6.49
CA TYR A 58 10.13 6.53 7.50
C TYR A 58 8.72 6.16 7.02
N SER A 59 8.23 6.75 5.94
CA SER A 59 6.89 6.41 5.41
C SER A 59 6.82 4.97 4.89
N GLY A 60 7.86 4.50 4.18
CA GLY A 60 7.96 3.11 3.75
C GLY A 60 8.19 2.16 4.93
N LEU A 61 9.03 2.56 5.88
CA LEU A 61 9.23 1.78 7.09
C LEU A 61 7.94 1.67 7.91
N LEU A 62 7.15 2.73 8.01
CA LEU A 62 5.84 2.70 8.66
C LEU A 62 4.91 1.67 8.01
N ALA A 63 4.82 1.66 6.68
CA ALA A 63 4.04 0.68 5.95
C ALA A 63 4.51 -0.76 6.21
N GLU A 64 5.82 -1.00 6.34
CA GLU A 64 6.38 -2.32 6.66
C GLU A 64 6.12 -2.76 8.12
N VAL A 65 6.00 -1.81 9.05
CA VAL A 65 5.83 -2.05 10.49
C VAL A 65 4.35 -2.24 10.88
N LEU A 66 3.45 -1.48 10.25
CA LEU A 66 2.01 -1.61 10.49
C LEU A 66 1.54 -3.04 10.22
N SER A 67 0.62 -3.54 11.01
CA SER A 67 0.15 -4.94 11.06
C SER A 67 1.16 -5.98 11.56
N LYS A 68 2.36 -5.57 11.99
CA LYS A 68 3.40 -6.47 12.51
C LYS A 68 3.81 -6.14 13.95
N LEU A 69 3.19 -5.16 14.58
CA LEU A 69 3.38 -4.83 15.99
C LEU A 69 2.15 -5.23 16.80
N ASP A 70 2.38 -5.56 18.06
CA ASP A 70 1.28 -5.69 19.02
C ASP A 70 0.41 -4.43 19.01
N THR A 71 -0.89 -4.62 19.15
CA THR A 71 -1.81 -3.52 19.44
C THR A 71 -2.22 -3.58 20.90
N GLN A 72 -3.00 -2.62 21.37
CA GLN A 72 -3.55 -2.65 22.74
C GLN A 72 -4.51 -3.83 22.96
N LYS A 73 -5.10 -4.40 21.90
CA LYS A 73 -6.12 -5.45 21.99
C LYS A 73 -5.67 -6.79 21.43
N THR A 74 -4.65 -6.79 20.57
CA THR A 74 -4.24 -7.98 19.84
C THR A 74 -2.72 -8.09 19.89
N ASP A 75 -2.20 -9.21 20.39
CA ASP A 75 -0.79 -9.49 20.41
C ASP A 75 -0.27 -9.90 19.01
N PHE A 76 1.04 -9.81 18.82
CA PHE A 76 1.70 -10.14 17.58
C PHE A 76 1.39 -11.56 17.06
N ALA A 77 1.27 -12.54 17.96
CA ALA A 77 1.04 -13.93 17.57
C ALA A 77 -0.40 -14.16 17.07
N ALA A 78 -1.36 -13.38 17.57
CA ALA A 78 -2.77 -13.45 17.17
C ALA A 78 -3.08 -12.62 15.92
N LEU A 79 -2.28 -11.58 15.61
CA LEU A 79 -2.52 -10.66 14.49
C LEU A 79 -2.70 -11.37 13.13
N PRO A 80 -1.81 -12.29 12.69
CA PRO A 80 -1.96 -12.94 11.40
C PRO A 80 -3.28 -13.71 11.29
N LYS A 81 -3.63 -14.45 12.33
CA LYS A 81 -4.89 -15.21 12.38
C LYS A 81 -6.11 -14.28 12.29
N LYS A 82 -6.09 -13.16 13.00
CA LYS A 82 -7.18 -12.18 12.97
C LYS A 82 -7.30 -11.52 11.60
N ILE A 83 -6.17 -11.20 10.96
CA ILE A 83 -6.14 -10.69 9.58
C ILE A 83 -6.76 -11.71 8.62
N ASP A 84 -6.35 -12.98 8.68
CA ASP A 84 -6.87 -14.03 7.79
C ASP A 84 -8.36 -14.32 8.01
N GLN A 85 -8.89 -14.06 9.21
CA GLN A 85 -10.31 -14.21 9.50
C GLN A 85 -11.18 -13.10 8.93
N ILE A 86 -10.70 -11.87 8.94
CA ILE A 86 -11.47 -10.68 8.52
C ILE A 86 -11.26 -10.38 7.03
N PHE A 87 -10.02 -10.53 6.54
CA PHE A 87 -9.64 -10.04 5.22
C PHE A 87 -9.33 -11.19 4.26
N GLY A 88 -9.78 -11.06 3.04
CA GLY A 88 -9.27 -11.89 1.94
C GLY A 88 -7.89 -11.45 1.46
N GLY A 89 -7.36 -10.37 2.02
CA GLY A 89 -6.03 -9.82 1.81
C GLY A 89 -5.96 -8.42 2.40
N LEU A 90 -4.85 -8.12 3.09
CA LEU A 90 -4.54 -6.81 3.67
C LEU A 90 -3.08 -6.50 3.36
N SER A 91 -2.81 -5.30 2.87
CA SER A 91 -1.45 -4.81 2.63
C SER A 91 -1.34 -3.33 2.97
N PHE A 92 -0.14 -2.97 3.42
CA PHE A 92 0.28 -1.59 3.62
C PHE A 92 1.33 -1.27 2.57
N SER A 93 1.21 -0.12 1.94
CA SER A 93 2.08 0.29 0.83
C SER A 93 2.59 1.72 1.02
N ASN A 94 3.68 2.03 0.34
CA ASN A 94 4.15 3.40 0.14
C ASN A 94 4.17 3.67 -1.35
N ASP A 95 3.16 4.39 -1.83
CA ASP A 95 2.90 4.59 -3.24
C ASP A 95 3.18 6.02 -3.68
N ILE A 96 3.79 6.13 -4.85
CA ILE A 96 4.14 7.41 -5.45
C ILE A 96 3.61 7.43 -6.88
N TYR A 97 2.66 8.32 -7.12
CA TYR A 97 2.04 8.56 -8.42
C TYR A 97 2.62 9.82 -9.05
N SER A 98 3.33 9.67 -10.16
CA SER A 98 3.89 10.79 -10.91
C SER A 98 2.92 11.22 -12.00
N LYS A 99 2.53 12.49 -12.01
CA LYS A 99 1.75 13.08 -13.07
C LYS A 99 2.64 13.43 -14.26
N ASN A 100 3.83 13.93 -13.97
CA ASN A 100 4.88 14.24 -14.94
C ASN A 100 6.27 14.10 -14.26
N GLN A 101 7.34 14.59 -14.88
CA GLN A 101 8.69 14.49 -14.32
C GLN A 101 8.90 15.29 -13.02
N GLN A 102 8.11 16.32 -12.76
CA GLN A 102 8.28 17.25 -11.64
C GLN A 102 7.18 17.11 -10.59
N GLU A 103 5.96 16.77 -11.00
CA GLU A 103 4.79 16.65 -10.13
C GLU A 103 4.53 15.20 -9.75
N TYR A 104 4.40 14.95 -8.46
CA TYR A 104 4.04 13.66 -7.92
C TYR A 104 3.14 13.82 -6.70
N ARG A 105 2.44 12.74 -6.36
CA ARG A 105 1.74 12.58 -5.08
C ARG A 105 2.23 11.30 -4.42
N ALA A 106 2.56 11.38 -3.14
CA ALA A 106 3.02 10.27 -2.35
C ALA A 106 2.00 9.93 -1.26
N PHE A 107 1.77 8.64 -1.03
CA PHE A 107 0.79 8.13 -0.09
C PHE A 107 1.32 6.94 0.69
N VAL A 108 0.99 6.86 1.95
CA VAL A 108 0.92 5.58 2.66
C VAL A 108 -0.48 5.03 2.43
N GLY A 109 -0.54 3.87 1.78
CA GLY A 109 -1.76 3.19 1.39
C GLY A 109 -2.08 2.00 2.28
N ILE A 110 -3.38 1.76 2.51
CA ILE A 110 -3.90 0.53 3.13
C ILE A 110 -4.88 -0.07 2.14
N ASN A 111 -4.53 -1.24 1.62
CA ASN A 111 -5.32 -1.94 0.62
C ASN A 111 -5.84 -3.23 1.20
N PHE A 112 -7.13 -3.44 1.13
CA PHE A 112 -7.73 -4.69 1.58
C PHE A 112 -8.95 -5.10 0.75
N LYS A 113 -9.26 -6.38 0.80
CA LYS A 113 -10.49 -6.97 0.29
C LYS A 113 -11.18 -7.71 1.42
N VAL A 114 -12.49 -7.60 1.47
CA VAL A 114 -13.31 -8.09 2.58
C VAL A 114 -14.70 -8.45 2.06
N LEU A 115 -15.41 -9.36 2.72
CA LEU A 115 -16.83 -9.56 2.48
C LEU A 115 -17.61 -8.30 2.90
N SER A 116 -18.61 -7.91 2.12
CA SER A 116 -19.38 -6.69 2.38
C SER A 116 -20.02 -6.67 3.76
N GLU A 117 -20.39 -7.83 4.30
CA GLU A 117 -20.94 -7.98 5.65
C GLU A 117 -19.92 -7.73 6.75
N ASP A 118 -18.62 -8.00 6.49
CA ASP A 118 -17.53 -7.85 7.45
C ASP A 118 -16.85 -6.47 7.37
N LEU A 119 -17.28 -5.60 6.46
CA LEU A 119 -16.69 -4.28 6.25
C LEU A 119 -16.59 -3.43 7.53
N PRO A 120 -17.61 -3.38 8.43
CA PRO A 120 -17.51 -2.65 9.69
C PRO A 120 -16.42 -3.20 10.62
N GLU A 121 -16.25 -4.52 10.69
CA GLU A 121 -15.20 -5.15 11.47
C GLU A 121 -13.81 -4.86 10.90
N ALA A 122 -13.67 -4.89 9.57
CA ALA A 122 -12.45 -4.52 8.88
C ALA A 122 -12.00 -3.10 9.22
N PHE A 123 -12.90 -2.11 9.16
CA PHE A 123 -12.57 -0.73 9.54
C PHE A 123 -12.20 -0.59 11.01
N ASN A 124 -12.86 -1.30 11.92
CA ASN A 124 -12.50 -1.31 13.34
C ASN A 124 -11.09 -1.88 13.56
N PHE A 125 -10.74 -2.94 12.84
CA PHE A 125 -9.41 -3.52 12.91
C PHE A 125 -8.34 -2.59 12.33
N ILE A 126 -8.59 -1.97 11.17
CA ILE A 126 -7.67 -0.98 10.58
C ILE A 126 -7.45 0.19 11.54
N LYS A 127 -8.52 0.71 12.16
CA LYS A 127 -8.43 1.74 13.19
C LYS A 127 -7.57 1.28 14.38
N GLU A 128 -7.74 0.05 14.84
CA GLU A 128 -6.91 -0.52 15.91
C GLU A 128 -5.43 -0.54 15.51
N VAL A 129 -5.11 -1.02 14.32
CA VAL A 129 -3.72 -1.09 13.81
C VAL A 129 -3.10 0.31 13.69
N ILE A 130 -3.82 1.28 13.14
CA ILE A 130 -3.27 2.64 12.93
C ILE A 130 -3.04 3.36 14.27
N PHE A 131 -4.01 3.31 15.19
CA PHE A 131 -4.00 4.17 16.38
C PHE A 131 -3.55 3.47 17.66
N SER A 132 -3.40 2.14 17.64
CA SER A 132 -3.10 1.36 18.85
C SER A 132 -1.91 0.43 18.72
N SER A 133 -1.15 0.48 17.64
CA SER A 133 0.11 -0.27 17.49
C SER A 133 1.14 0.18 18.51
N ASN A 134 1.82 -0.78 19.13
CA ASN A 134 2.79 -0.53 20.20
C ASN A 134 4.19 -0.27 19.63
N PHE A 135 4.45 0.96 19.23
CA PHE A 135 5.77 1.40 18.77
C PHE A 135 6.84 1.43 19.88
N ALA A 136 6.45 1.33 21.15
CA ALA A 136 7.40 1.22 22.27
C ALA A 136 7.97 -0.19 22.44
N ALA A 137 7.46 -1.21 21.73
CA ALA A 137 7.97 -2.58 21.74
C ALA A 137 9.34 -2.68 21.00
N ALA A 138 10.39 -2.12 21.58
CA ALA A 138 11.70 -1.93 20.95
C ALA A 138 12.29 -3.21 20.36
N GLN A 139 12.11 -4.36 21.00
CA GLN A 139 12.64 -5.64 20.49
C GLN A 139 11.90 -6.13 19.26
N SER A 140 10.56 -6.02 19.24
CA SER A 140 9.74 -6.38 18.07
C SER A 140 10.03 -5.45 16.91
N LEU A 141 10.07 -4.15 17.15
CA LEU A 141 10.41 -3.14 16.15
C LEU A 141 11.79 -3.40 15.55
N LYS A 142 12.82 -3.67 16.39
CA LYS A 142 14.17 -4.00 15.92
C LYS A 142 14.19 -5.22 14.99
N LYS A 143 13.45 -6.29 15.32
CA LYS A 143 13.34 -7.48 14.47
C LYS A 143 12.70 -7.16 13.11
N ILE A 144 11.63 -6.35 13.10
CA ILE A 144 10.95 -5.96 11.86
C ILE A 144 11.89 -5.13 10.99
N VAL A 145 12.57 -4.14 11.55
CA VAL A 145 13.55 -3.29 10.84
C VAL A 145 14.70 -4.13 10.29
N GLN A 146 15.24 -5.06 11.09
CA GLN A 146 16.28 -5.98 10.61
C GLN A 146 15.80 -6.85 9.45
N SER A 147 14.56 -7.36 9.50
CA SER A 147 13.96 -8.13 8.40
C SER A 147 13.78 -7.27 7.15
N ALA A 148 13.30 -6.04 7.28
CA ALA A 148 13.17 -5.09 6.17
C ALA A 148 14.54 -4.80 5.53
N ARG A 149 15.57 -4.57 6.33
CA ARG A 149 16.95 -4.38 5.86
C ARG A 149 17.45 -5.59 5.06
N LEU A 150 17.30 -6.81 5.59
CA LEU A 150 17.71 -8.04 4.88
C LEU A 150 16.99 -8.21 3.55
N LYS A 151 15.69 -7.88 3.48
CA LYS A 151 14.95 -7.87 2.21
C LYS A 151 15.51 -6.86 1.21
N GLY A 152 15.87 -5.66 1.68
CA GLY A 152 16.51 -4.63 0.86
C GLY A 152 17.88 -5.09 0.34
N GLU A 153 18.74 -5.63 1.20
CA GLU A 153 20.04 -6.17 0.82
C GLU A 153 19.90 -7.30 -0.22
N SER A 154 18.98 -8.23 0.01
CA SER A 154 18.67 -9.32 -0.93
C SER A 154 18.17 -8.79 -2.29
N PHE A 155 17.33 -7.75 -2.29
CA PHE A 155 16.89 -7.11 -3.52
C PHE A 155 18.06 -6.55 -4.32
N PHE A 156 18.99 -5.84 -3.69
CA PHE A 156 20.17 -5.30 -4.37
C PHE A 156 21.10 -6.39 -4.89
N GLN A 157 21.26 -7.49 -4.18
CA GLN A 157 22.08 -8.62 -4.61
C GLN A 157 21.46 -9.38 -5.79
N ASN A 158 20.18 -9.65 -5.74
CA ASN A 158 19.52 -10.52 -6.70
C ASN A 158 18.91 -9.76 -7.90
N GLN A 159 18.66 -8.45 -7.76
CA GLN A 159 17.97 -7.64 -8.76
C GLN A 159 18.73 -6.32 -9.05
N ALA A 160 20.04 -6.39 -9.15
CA ALA A 160 20.91 -5.24 -9.38
C ALA A 160 20.52 -4.40 -10.61
N HIS A 161 20.03 -5.06 -11.68
CA HIS A 161 19.53 -4.38 -12.87
C HIS A 161 18.32 -3.51 -12.59
N LEU A 162 17.37 -3.97 -11.76
CA LEU A 162 16.23 -3.15 -11.34
C LEU A 162 16.67 -1.99 -10.44
N ALA A 163 17.61 -2.23 -9.54
CA ALA A 163 18.19 -1.16 -8.70
C ALA A 163 18.82 -0.05 -9.57
N ALA A 164 19.55 -0.41 -10.64
CA ALA A 164 20.12 0.54 -11.59
C ALA A 164 19.04 1.33 -12.34
N ILE A 165 17.96 0.65 -12.80
CA ILE A 165 16.83 1.30 -13.46
C ILE A 165 16.16 2.32 -12.52
N TYR A 166 15.89 1.94 -11.27
CA TYR A 166 15.28 2.85 -10.30
C TYR A 166 16.15 4.07 -10.03
N ARG A 167 17.46 3.88 -9.89
CA ARG A 167 18.40 4.99 -9.72
C ARG A 167 18.43 5.92 -10.91
N SER A 168 18.45 5.38 -12.13
CA SER A 168 18.41 6.18 -13.37
C SER A 168 17.11 6.99 -13.48
N ARG A 169 15.97 6.39 -13.11
CA ARG A 169 14.68 7.08 -13.09
C ARG A 169 14.63 8.19 -12.04
N GLY A 170 15.26 8.00 -10.88
CA GLY A 170 15.38 9.02 -9.83
C GLY A 170 16.16 10.26 -10.28
N ALA A 171 17.04 10.15 -11.27
CA ALA A 171 17.76 11.30 -11.83
C ALA A 171 16.88 12.20 -12.72
N VAL A 172 15.77 11.68 -13.26
CA VAL A 172 14.93 12.38 -14.25
C VAL A 172 13.50 12.65 -13.79
N SER A 173 13.09 12.10 -12.65
CA SER A 173 11.73 12.27 -12.12
C SER A 173 11.74 12.47 -10.60
N ALA A 174 11.08 13.52 -10.14
CA ALA A 174 10.98 13.86 -8.73
C ALA A 174 10.31 12.73 -7.92
N GLY A 175 9.21 12.14 -8.41
CA GLY A 175 8.54 11.02 -7.76
C GLY A 175 9.42 9.77 -7.69
N ALA A 176 10.19 9.48 -8.75
CA ALA A 176 11.12 8.36 -8.74
C ALA A 176 12.31 8.59 -7.79
N ALA A 177 12.76 9.83 -7.61
CA ALA A 177 13.80 10.20 -6.66
C ALA A 177 13.35 9.94 -5.21
N VAL A 178 12.11 10.31 -4.87
CA VAL A 178 11.51 10.04 -3.56
C VAL A 178 11.38 8.54 -3.32
N LYS A 179 10.92 7.78 -4.31
CA LYS A 179 10.81 6.31 -4.22
C LYS A 179 12.17 5.63 -4.06
N GLU A 180 13.22 6.17 -4.67
CA GLU A 180 14.59 5.68 -4.48
C GLU A 180 15.09 5.98 -3.07
N GLN A 181 14.80 7.15 -2.52
CA GLN A 181 15.18 7.53 -1.16
C GLN A 181 14.52 6.63 -0.10
N ASP A 182 13.24 6.35 -0.26
CA ASP A 182 12.48 5.43 0.59
C ASP A 182 13.10 4.01 0.63
N ARG A 183 13.59 3.52 -0.50
CA ARG A 183 14.22 2.18 -0.59
C ARG A 183 15.61 2.07 0.02
N LYS A 184 16.30 3.19 0.24
CA LYS A 184 17.63 3.24 0.84
C LYS A 184 17.59 3.26 2.37
N SER A 185 16.44 3.47 2.95
CA SER A 185 16.20 3.59 4.40
C SER A 185 15.90 2.26 5.02
#